data_33ce1000caa6bf025c429fa51b25fa81
#
_entry.id   33ce1000caa6bf025c429fa51b25fa81
#
_cell.length_a   1.000
_cell.length_b   1.000
_cell.length_c   1.000
_cell.angle_alpha   90.00
_cell.angle_beta   90.00
_cell.angle_gamma   90.00
#
_symmetry.space_group_name_H-M   'P 1'
#
loop_
_entity.id
_entity.type
_entity.pdbx_description
1 polymer ?
#
loop_
_entity_poly.entity_id
_entity_poly.type
_entity_poly.pdbx_seq_one_letter_code
_entity_poly.pdbx_strand_id
1 'polypeptide(L)'
;MLPASRVVDALKAFRAEFPTVSLRLNIEALGAVMQMVVNRVATLGVGGPFDEVVPGIERVGVGTVELIPVAAPNHPLALAGQTTPGAGRGHVQLVLTDRSSPHAPDRGVIGTQTWRLGDLGSKHMLLREGIGWGYMPEPMVREDVEKGRLVHLDMAEIKSGSIRLFAIYRTDTPPGPAGSWLIARFASQSEVGS
;
A
#
# COMPACT_ATOMS: atom_id res chain seq x y z
N MET A 1 -1.57 -0.97 -0.71
CA MET A 1 -2.61 -1.50 0.22
C MET A 1 -3.97 -1.03 -0.29
N LEU A 2 -4.99 -1.89 -0.24
CA LEU A 2 -6.36 -1.47 -0.52
C LEU A 2 -6.81 -0.37 0.45
N PRO A 3 -7.67 0.57 0.01
CA PRO A 3 -8.32 1.51 0.91
C PRO A 3 -9.04 0.78 2.06
N ALA A 4 -8.89 1.25 3.28
CA ALA A 4 -9.49 0.60 4.45
C ALA A 4 -11.03 0.49 4.34
N SER A 5 -11.69 1.49 3.76
CA SER A 5 -13.12 1.48 3.48
C SER A 5 -13.52 0.30 2.59
N ARG A 6 -12.78 0.07 1.50
CA ARG A 6 -13.03 -1.08 0.60
C ARG A 6 -12.90 -2.43 1.31
N VAL A 7 -11.89 -2.56 2.17
CA VAL A 7 -11.72 -3.78 2.97
C VAL A 7 -12.89 -3.97 3.92
N VAL A 8 -13.27 -2.93 4.67
CA VAL A 8 -14.39 -2.97 5.62
C VAL A 8 -15.71 -3.30 4.92
N ASP A 9 -16.00 -2.69 3.77
CA ASP A 9 -17.24 -2.94 3.03
C ASP A 9 -17.29 -4.34 2.45
N ALA A 10 -16.15 -4.86 1.95
CA ALA A 10 -16.06 -6.24 1.51
C ALA A 10 -16.28 -7.22 2.66
N LEU A 11 -15.71 -6.96 3.84
CA LEU A 11 -15.86 -7.80 5.02
C LEU A 11 -17.27 -7.76 5.62
N LYS A 12 -17.94 -6.60 5.61
CA LYS A 12 -19.36 -6.50 6.00
C LYS A 12 -20.23 -7.36 5.10
N ALA A 13 -20.05 -7.25 3.79
CA ALA A 13 -20.80 -8.04 2.81
C ALA A 13 -20.46 -9.54 2.92
N PHE A 14 -19.18 -9.89 3.15
CA PHE A 14 -18.73 -11.26 3.38
C PHE A 14 -19.43 -11.88 4.59
N ARG A 15 -19.51 -11.16 5.71
CA ARG A 15 -20.19 -11.65 6.91
C ARG A 15 -21.67 -11.92 6.67
N ALA A 16 -22.33 -11.12 5.85
CA ALA A 16 -23.74 -11.31 5.50
C ALA A 16 -23.95 -12.54 4.62
N GLU A 17 -23.06 -12.76 3.64
CA GLU A 17 -23.13 -13.86 2.68
C GLU A 17 -22.69 -15.21 3.28
N PHE A 18 -21.68 -15.17 4.15
CA PHE A 18 -21.07 -16.37 4.75
C PHE A 18 -21.07 -16.31 6.29
N PRO A 19 -22.22 -16.30 6.96
CA PRO A 19 -22.31 -16.04 8.41
C PRO A 19 -21.63 -17.10 9.28
N THR A 20 -21.41 -18.31 8.76
CA THR A 20 -20.77 -19.42 9.48
C THR A 20 -19.28 -19.57 9.20
N VAL A 21 -18.73 -18.77 8.27
CA VAL A 21 -17.32 -18.85 7.91
C VAL A 21 -16.50 -17.96 8.83
N SER A 22 -15.56 -18.56 9.55
CA SER A 22 -14.57 -17.80 10.34
C SER A 22 -13.52 -17.17 9.44
N LEU A 23 -13.22 -15.90 9.67
CA LEU A 23 -12.20 -15.15 8.95
C LEU A 23 -11.05 -14.79 9.89
N ARG A 24 -9.81 -15.04 9.44
CA ARG A 24 -8.60 -14.48 10.07
C ARG A 24 -8.02 -13.44 9.15
N LEU A 25 -7.92 -12.21 9.60
CA LEU A 25 -7.33 -11.08 8.86
C LEU A 25 -5.93 -10.77 9.41
N ASN A 26 -4.94 -10.76 8.52
CA ASN A 26 -3.59 -10.28 8.81
C ASN A 26 -3.32 -9.05 7.93
N ILE A 27 -2.63 -8.06 8.49
CA ILE A 27 -2.23 -6.85 7.75
C ILE A 27 -0.71 -6.82 7.73
N GLU A 28 -0.17 -6.93 6.53
CA GLU A 28 1.27 -6.98 6.27
C GLU A 28 1.64 -6.01 5.14
N ALA A 29 2.93 -5.68 5.06
CA ALA A 29 3.46 -4.80 4.03
C ALA A 29 4.21 -5.59 2.95
N LEU A 30 4.09 -5.11 1.72
CA LEU A 30 4.89 -5.54 0.56
C LEU A 30 4.92 -7.07 0.37
N GLY A 31 6.11 -7.65 0.23
CA GLY A 31 6.33 -9.06 -0.05
C GLY A 31 5.90 -10.01 1.07
N ALA A 32 5.73 -9.52 2.31
CA ALA A 32 5.25 -10.36 3.41
C ALA A 32 3.87 -10.99 3.13
N VAL A 33 3.00 -10.29 2.39
CA VAL A 33 1.72 -10.85 1.93
C VAL A 33 1.93 -12.08 1.04
N MET A 34 2.86 -11.99 0.09
CA MET A 34 3.23 -13.11 -0.79
C MET A 34 3.76 -14.28 0.01
N GLN A 35 4.67 -14.02 0.95
CA GLN A 35 5.27 -15.07 1.79
C GLN A 35 4.23 -15.80 2.64
N MET A 36 3.22 -15.10 3.18
CA MET A 36 2.14 -15.74 3.92
C MET A 36 1.34 -16.72 3.06
N VAL A 37 1.09 -16.40 1.79
CA VAL A 37 0.38 -17.28 0.86
C VAL A 37 1.25 -18.47 0.45
N VAL A 38 2.51 -18.22 0.08
CA VAL A 38 3.48 -19.28 -0.28
C VAL A 38 3.67 -20.26 0.87
N ASN A 39 3.85 -19.75 2.08
CA ASN A 39 4.08 -20.57 3.29
C ASN A 39 2.82 -21.18 3.90
N ARG A 40 1.67 -21.10 3.20
CA ARG A 40 0.38 -21.67 3.65
C ARG A 40 -0.17 -21.08 4.96
N VAL A 41 0.31 -19.92 5.37
CA VAL A 41 -0.21 -19.18 6.55
C VAL A 41 -1.53 -18.48 6.21
N ALA A 42 -1.67 -18.01 4.97
CA ALA A 42 -2.88 -17.44 4.42
C ALA A 42 -3.32 -18.20 3.15
N THR A 43 -4.63 -18.38 2.98
CA THR A 43 -5.21 -18.97 1.76
C THR A 43 -5.35 -17.97 0.63
N LEU A 44 -5.51 -16.70 0.98
CA LEU A 44 -5.69 -15.56 0.08
C LEU A 44 -4.89 -14.38 0.61
N GLY A 45 -4.17 -13.71 -0.27
CA GLY A 45 -3.53 -12.42 0.00
C GLY A 45 -4.05 -11.33 -0.93
N VAL A 46 -4.08 -10.09 -0.47
CA VAL A 46 -4.38 -8.93 -1.33
C VAL A 46 -3.32 -7.87 -1.13
N GLY A 47 -2.60 -7.51 -2.19
CA GLY A 47 -1.50 -6.57 -2.11
C GLY A 47 -0.84 -6.29 -3.44
N GLY A 48 0.34 -5.67 -3.39
CA GLY A 48 1.19 -5.32 -4.52
C GLY A 48 2.15 -4.19 -4.17
N PRO A 49 3.08 -3.90 -5.05
CA PRO A 49 3.33 -4.59 -6.30
C PRO A 49 3.99 -5.96 -6.08
N PHE A 50 3.71 -6.90 -6.97
CA PHE A 50 4.40 -8.19 -7.02
C PHE A 50 5.17 -8.26 -8.34
N ASP A 51 6.47 -7.98 -8.31
CA ASP A 51 7.29 -7.88 -9.53
C ASP A 51 7.62 -9.24 -10.11
N GLU A 52 7.89 -10.22 -9.23
CA GLU A 52 8.29 -11.55 -9.66
C GLU A 52 7.08 -12.46 -9.86
N VAL A 53 7.15 -13.28 -10.88
CA VAL A 53 6.23 -14.40 -11.08
C VAL A 53 6.67 -15.53 -10.17
N VAL A 54 5.84 -15.87 -9.20
CA VAL A 54 6.08 -17.00 -8.29
C VAL A 54 5.35 -18.22 -8.82
N PRO A 55 6.07 -19.31 -9.18
CA PRO A 55 5.43 -20.54 -9.64
C PRO A 55 4.40 -21.06 -8.63
N GLY A 56 3.25 -21.50 -9.10
CA GLY A 56 2.17 -22.01 -8.24
C GLY A 56 1.32 -20.93 -7.56
N ILE A 57 1.54 -19.65 -7.87
CA ILE A 57 0.70 -18.53 -7.39
C ILE A 57 -0.09 -17.93 -8.54
N GLU A 58 -1.39 -17.90 -8.40
CA GLU A 58 -2.31 -17.19 -9.29
C GLU A 58 -2.49 -15.74 -8.83
N ARG A 59 -2.73 -14.83 -9.79
CA ARG A 59 -2.90 -13.40 -9.55
C ARG A 59 -4.14 -12.88 -10.27
N VAL A 60 -5.05 -12.30 -9.53
CA VAL A 60 -6.25 -11.63 -10.05
C VAL A 60 -6.16 -10.14 -9.76
N GLY A 61 -6.24 -9.29 -10.78
CA GLY A 61 -6.22 -7.83 -10.60
C GLY A 61 -7.40 -7.35 -9.77
N VAL A 62 -7.14 -6.53 -8.75
CA VAL A 62 -8.18 -5.98 -7.86
C VAL A 62 -8.12 -4.44 -7.78
N GLY A 63 -7.43 -3.81 -8.72
CA GLY A 63 -7.37 -2.37 -8.88
C GLY A 63 -5.98 -1.79 -8.78
N THR A 64 -5.94 -0.48 -8.64
CA THR A 64 -4.72 0.31 -8.50
C THR A 64 -4.79 1.20 -7.27
N VAL A 65 -3.66 1.60 -6.74
CA VAL A 65 -3.55 2.63 -5.72
C VAL A 65 -2.51 3.65 -6.15
N GLU A 66 -2.85 4.91 -6.03
CA GLU A 66 -1.92 6.00 -6.27
C GLU A 66 -1.01 6.20 -5.05
N LEU A 67 0.28 6.40 -5.31
CA LEU A 67 1.26 6.84 -4.31
C LEU A 67 1.57 8.30 -4.52
N ILE A 68 1.35 9.10 -3.52
CA ILE A 68 1.64 10.54 -3.53
C ILE A 68 2.73 10.89 -2.52
N PRO A 69 3.67 11.78 -2.87
CA PRO A 69 4.66 12.29 -1.92
C PRO A 69 4.00 13.29 -0.98
N VAL A 70 4.18 13.10 0.33
CA VAL A 70 3.60 13.97 1.35
C VAL A 70 4.59 14.31 2.45
N ALA A 71 4.36 15.44 3.11
CA ALA A 71 5.03 15.86 4.32
C ALA A 71 4.06 16.67 5.22
N ALA A 72 4.45 16.92 6.47
CA ALA A 72 3.72 17.87 7.32
C ALA A 72 3.79 19.30 6.77
N PRO A 73 2.79 20.17 7.04
CA PRO A 73 2.74 21.53 6.49
C PRO A 73 3.90 22.42 6.94
N ASN A 74 4.51 22.13 8.09
CA ASN A 74 5.69 22.84 8.60
C ASN A 74 7.02 22.27 8.08
N HIS A 75 7.00 21.23 7.27
CA HIS A 75 8.21 20.65 6.67
C HIS A 75 8.80 21.61 5.62
N PRO A 76 10.14 21.79 5.55
CA PRO A 76 10.77 22.72 4.58
C PRO A 76 10.33 22.52 3.14
N LEU A 77 10.14 21.29 2.67
CA LEU A 77 9.66 20.99 1.32
C LEU A 77 8.22 21.48 1.07
N ALA A 78 7.36 21.45 2.10
CA ALA A 78 6.00 21.96 2.00
C ALA A 78 5.98 23.49 1.98
N LEU A 79 6.85 24.14 2.78
CA LEU A 79 6.98 25.59 2.86
C LEU A 79 7.58 26.20 1.59
N ALA A 80 8.44 25.48 0.88
CA ALA A 80 9.09 25.95 -0.34
C ALA A 80 8.15 26.09 -1.55
N GLY A 81 6.93 25.54 -1.47
CA GLY A 81 5.95 25.52 -2.59
C GLY A 81 6.44 24.62 -3.72
N GLN A 82 6.74 25.19 -4.90
CA GLN A 82 7.39 24.45 -5.97
C GLN A 82 8.84 24.15 -5.59
N THR A 83 9.17 22.88 -5.48
CA THR A 83 10.50 22.45 -5.10
C THR A 83 11.41 22.38 -6.32
N THR A 84 12.62 22.95 -6.16
CA THR A 84 13.67 22.80 -7.18
C THR A 84 14.12 21.36 -7.31
N PRO A 85 14.58 20.93 -8.51
CA PRO A 85 15.17 19.62 -8.70
C PRO A 85 16.23 19.29 -7.64
N GLY A 86 16.13 18.12 -6.99
CA GLY A 86 17.05 17.69 -5.93
C GLY A 86 16.67 18.11 -4.51
N ALA A 87 15.67 18.95 -4.31
CA ALA A 87 15.29 19.43 -2.98
C ALA A 87 14.99 18.29 -1.99
N GLY A 88 14.33 17.22 -2.45
CA GLY A 88 14.03 16.07 -1.61
C GLY A 88 15.25 15.34 -1.06
N ARG A 89 16.42 15.45 -1.71
CA ARG A 89 17.64 14.76 -1.31
C ARG A 89 18.23 15.28 0.00
N GLY A 90 18.02 16.55 0.30
CA GLY A 90 18.54 17.20 1.51
C GLY A 90 17.73 16.91 2.78
N HIS A 91 16.64 16.18 2.67
CA HIS A 91 15.73 15.90 3.80
C HIS A 91 15.54 14.41 4.01
N VAL A 92 15.25 14.02 5.24
CA VAL A 92 14.98 12.62 5.60
C VAL A 92 13.79 12.10 4.79
N GLN A 93 14.04 11.06 4.00
CA GLN A 93 12.97 10.32 3.32
C GLN A 93 12.55 9.11 4.13
N LEU A 94 11.27 9.01 4.47
CA LEU A 94 10.68 7.86 5.11
C LEU A 94 10.31 6.81 4.04
N VAL A 95 10.94 5.65 4.10
CA VAL A 95 10.83 4.60 3.09
C VAL A 95 10.18 3.37 3.71
N LEU A 96 9.14 2.83 3.03
CA LEU A 96 8.59 1.53 3.39
C LEU A 96 9.51 0.45 2.84
N THR A 97 10.05 -0.38 3.72
CA THR A 97 10.98 -1.45 3.33
C THR A 97 10.29 -2.82 3.35
N ASP A 98 10.71 -3.70 2.44
CA ASP A 98 10.23 -5.07 2.39
C ASP A 98 10.99 -5.94 3.39
N ARG A 99 10.29 -6.32 4.47
CA ARG A 99 10.85 -7.19 5.51
C ARG A 99 10.98 -8.65 5.09
N SER A 100 10.29 -9.06 4.02
CA SER A 100 10.34 -10.43 3.51
C SER A 100 11.56 -10.68 2.61
N SER A 101 12.17 -9.60 2.09
CA SER A 101 13.35 -9.67 1.22
C SER A 101 14.35 -8.58 1.59
N PRO A 102 15.24 -8.83 2.56
CA PRO A 102 16.21 -7.83 3.04
C PRO A 102 17.15 -7.28 1.96
N HIS A 103 17.29 -7.97 0.84
CA HIS A 103 18.14 -7.58 -0.28
C HIS A 103 17.36 -6.93 -1.44
N ALA A 104 16.03 -6.88 -1.38
CA ALA A 104 15.26 -6.20 -2.41
C ALA A 104 15.50 -4.68 -2.33
N PRO A 105 15.73 -4.02 -3.48
CA PRO A 105 15.90 -2.58 -3.48
C PRO A 105 14.61 -1.89 -3.03
N ASP A 106 14.75 -0.91 -2.16
CA ASP A 106 13.63 -0.05 -1.79
C ASP A 106 13.14 0.76 -3.00
N ARG A 107 11.84 1.00 -3.07
CA ARG A 107 11.21 1.71 -4.19
C ARG A 107 11.09 3.20 -3.91
N GLY A 108 11.26 4.00 -4.98
CA GLY A 108 11.05 5.44 -4.92
C GLY A 108 12.03 6.16 -3.98
N VAL A 109 13.22 5.62 -3.79
CA VAL A 109 14.26 6.23 -2.97
C VAL A 109 15.03 7.24 -3.80
N ILE A 110 15.00 8.50 -3.37
CA ILE A 110 15.79 9.59 -3.95
C ILE A 110 16.59 10.35 -2.89
N GLY A 111 16.19 10.26 -1.62
CA GLY A 111 16.86 10.90 -0.50
C GLY A 111 18.24 10.30 -0.24
N THR A 112 19.21 11.14 0.15
CA THR A 112 20.52 10.69 0.62
C THR A 112 20.44 10.19 2.08
N GLN A 113 19.47 10.69 2.84
CA GLN A 113 19.15 10.24 4.19
C GLN A 113 17.81 9.53 4.17
N THR A 114 17.79 8.23 4.50
CA THR A 114 16.59 7.42 4.51
C THR A 114 16.34 6.77 5.86
N TRP A 115 15.11 6.86 6.36
CA TRP A 115 14.64 6.05 7.48
C TRP A 115 13.73 4.96 6.96
N ARG A 116 14.06 3.72 7.27
CA ARG A 116 13.36 2.53 6.79
C ARG A 116 12.36 2.06 7.83
N LEU A 117 11.13 1.83 7.40
CA LEU A 117 9.99 1.50 8.24
C LEU A 117 9.33 0.22 7.71
N GLY A 118 8.92 -0.65 8.60
CA GLY A 118 8.31 -1.94 8.26
C GLY A 118 6.79 -1.88 8.06
N ASP A 119 6.14 -0.74 8.37
CA ASP A 119 4.70 -0.59 8.23
C ASP A 119 4.29 0.84 7.85
N LEU A 120 3.12 0.95 7.20
CA LEU A 120 2.59 2.24 6.75
C LEU A 120 1.99 3.08 7.87
N GLY A 121 1.54 2.48 8.97
CA GLY A 121 0.96 3.20 10.09
C GLY A 121 2.02 4.03 10.82
N SER A 122 3.15 3.41 11.16
CA SER A 122 4.30 4.10 11.74
C SER A 122 4.82 5.19 10.81
N LYS A 123 4.91 4.90 9.50
CA LYS A 123 5.32 5.89 8.51
C LYS A 123 4.38 7.09 8.47
N HIS A 124 3.07 6.85 8.46
CA HIS A 124 2.04 7.89 8.48
C HIS A 124 2.15 8.79 9.72
N MET A 125 2.30 8.17 10.89
CA MET A 125 2.49 8.89 12.16
C MET A 125 3.70 9.82 12.10
N LEU A 126 4.86 9.32 11.67
CA LEU A 126 6.09 10.12 11.59
C LEU A 126 5.99 11.26 10.57
N LEU A 127 5.31 11.04 9.44
CA LEU A 127 5.04 12.09 8.46
C LEU A 127 4.19 13.21 9.05
N ARG A 128 3.16 12.90 9.82
CA ARG A 128 2.30 13.89 10.50
C ARG A 128 3.07 14.70 11.55
N GLU A 129 4.04 14.09 12.21
CA GLU A 129 4.92 14.77 13.20
C GLU A 129 6.06 15.57 12.53
N GLY A 130 6.13 15.63 11.21
CA GLY A 130 7.09 16.44 10.47
C GLY A 130 8.52 15.89 10.45
N ILE A 131 8.72 14.62 10.78
CA ILE A 131 10.06 14.01 10.85
C ILE A 131 10.73 13.88 9.48
N GLY A 132 9.94 13.88 8.41
CA GLY A 132 10.48 13.79 7.05
C GLY A 132 9.37 13.84 6.01
N TRP A 133 9.68 13.39 4.82
CA TRP A 133 8.75 13.27 3.72
C TRP A 133 8.76 11.84 3.15
N GLY A 134 7.75 11.48 2.37
CA GLY A 134 7.73 10.17 1.74
C GLY A 134 6.45 9.88 0.97
N TYR A 135 6.46 8.79 0.19
CA TYR A 135 5.29 8.35 -0.55
C TYR A 135 4.31 7.63 0.35
N MET A 136 3.04 7.96 0.22
CA MET A 136 1.95 7.28 0.90
C MET A 136 0.86 6.89 -0.10
N PRO A 137 0.15 5.77 0.13
CA PRO A 137 -1.08 5.51 -0.59
C PRO A 137 -2.07 6.65 -0.40
N GLU A 138 -2.49 7.27 -1.50
CA GLU A 138 -3.38 8.44 -1.48
C GLU A 138 -4.61 8.21 -0.58
N PRO A 139 -5.31 7.07 -0.64
CA PRO A 139 -6.49 6.85 0.21
C PRO A 139 -6.20 6.81 1.71
N MET A 140 -4.95 6.59 2.12
CA MET A 140 -4.57 6.61 3.55
C MET A 140 -4.36 8.02 4.08
N VAL A 141 -4.00 8.96 3.20
CA VAL A 141 -3.62 10.32 3.60
C VAL A 141 -4.59 11.38 3.11
N ARG A 142 -5.60 11.01 2.32
CA ARG A 142 -6.60 11.92 1.74
C ARG A 142 -7.21 12.85 2.79
N GLU A 143 -7.71 12.29 3.89
CA GLU A 143 -8.30 13.06 4.97
C GLU A 143 -7.30 14.01 5.64
N ASP A 144 -6.03 13.59 5.78
CA ASP A 144 -4.99 14.44 6.34
C ASP A 144 -4.61 15.58 5.38
N VAL A 145 -4.62 15.34 4.09
CA VAL A 145 -4.39 16.38 3.08
C VAL A 145 -5.56 17.35 3.04
N GLU A 146 -6.81 16.86 3.02
CA GLU A 146 -8.01 17.69 3.06
C GLU A 146 -8.08 18.57 4.32
N LYS A 147 -7.63 18.06 5.47
CA LYS A 147 -7.61 18.78 6.74
C LYS A 147 -6.33 19.58 7.00
N GLY A 148 -5.41 19.62 6.02
CA GLY A 148 -4.14 20.34 6.13
C GLY A 148 -3.16 19.78 7.16
N ARG A 149 -3.31 18.52 7.59
CA ARG A 149 -2.34 17.84 8.48
C ARG A 149 -1.16 17.29 7.72
N LEU A 150 -1.34 16.99 6.43
CA LEU A 150 -0.29 16.69 5.47
C LEU A 150 -0.47 17.55 4.22
N VAL A 151 0.60 17.77 3.49
CA VAL A 151 0.61 18.48 2.22
C VAL A 151 1.13 17.54 1.14
N HIS A 152 0.44 17.48 0.00
CA HIS A 152 0.96 16.84 -1.21
C HIS A 152 2.12 17.70 -1.74
N LEU A 153 3.28 17.08 -1.89
CA LEU A 153 4.48 17.76 -2.38
C LEU A 153 4.48 17.77 -3.91
N ASP A 154 4.51 18.98 -4.49
CA ASP A 154 4.74 19.13 -5.93
C ASP A 154 6.26 19.18 -6.18
N MET A 155 6.82 18.06 -6.60
CA MET A 155 8.25 17.90 -6.81
C MET A 155 8.50 17.49 -8.27
N ALA A 156 9.30 18.29 -8.98
CA ALA A 156 9.60 18.06 -10.40
C ALA A 156 10.19 16.66 -10.70
N GLU A 157 10.88 16.07 -9.74
CA GLU A 157 11.54 14.76 -9.86
C GLU A 157 10.68 13.60 -9.41
N ILE A 158 9.62 13.86 -8.67
CA ILE A 158 8.85 12.85 -7.95
C ILE A 158 7.42 12.91 -8.44
N LYS A 159 7.15 12.10 -9.45
CA LYS A 159 5.77 11.93 -9.93
C LYS A 159 5.03 10.97 -9.02
N SER A 160 3.78 11.27 -8.74
CA SER A 160 2.82 10.29 -8.23
C SER A 160 2.88 9.04 -9.11
N GLY A 161 2.89 7.87 -8.50
CA GLY A 161 2.95 6.60 -9.21
C GLY A 161 1.75 5.74 -8.84
N SER A 162 1.26 4.94 -9.79
CA SER A 162 0.21 3.97 -9.48
C SER A 162 0.80 2.57 -9.30
N ILE A 163 0.31 1.87 -8.30
CA ILE A 163 0.65 0.48 -8.03
C ILE A 163 -0.56 -0.39 -8.32
N ARG A 164 -0.38 -1.40 -9.17
CA ARG A 164 -1.40 -2.43 -9.36
C ARG A 164 -1.49 -3.33 -8.12
N LEU A 165 -2.70 -3.61 -7.72
CA LEU A 165 -3.01 -4.52 -6.63
C LEU A 165 -3.61 -5.81 -7.18
N PHE A 166 -3.27 -6.92 -6.54
CA PHE A 166 -3.71 -8.25 -6.92
C PHE A 166 -4.24 -8.99 -5.69
N ALA A 167 -5.27 -9.79 -5.90
CA ALA A 167 -5.55 -10.94 -5.07
C ALA A 167 -4.66 -12.08 -5.52
N ILE A 168 -4.03 -12.78 -4.59
CA ILE A 168 -3.10 -13.89 -4.85
C ILE A 168 -3.50 -15.12 -4.04
N TYR A 169 -3.37 -16.28 -4.65
CA TYR A 169 -3.62 -17.58 -4.01
C TYR A 169 -2.81 -18.69 -4.67
N ARG A 170 -2.69 -19.82 -4.00
CA ARG A 170 -1.97 -20.97 -4.55
C ARG A 170 -2.85 -21.77 -5.52
N THR A 171 -2.24 -22.18 -6.64
CA THR A 171 -2.92 -23.00 -7.66
C THR A 171 -3.17 -24.45 -7.21
N ASP A 172 -2.32 -24.98 -6.30
CA ASP A 172 -2.47 -26.31 -5.73
C ASP A 172 -3.58 -26.40 -4.67
N THR A 173 -4.00 -25.26 -4.15
CA THR A 173 -5.09 -25.14 -3.16
C THR A 173 -5.89 -23.88 -3.46
N PRO A 174 -6.68 -23.87 -4.55
CA PRO A 174 -7.46 -22.71 -4.93
C PRO A 174 -8.50 -22.38 -3.84
N PRO A 175 -8.86 -21.08 -3.72
CA PRO A 175 -9.83 -20.67 -2.72
C PRO A 175 -11.20 -21.34 -2.98
N GLY A 176 -11.83 -21.81 -1.91
CA GLY A 176 -13.21 -22.30 -1.96
C GLY A 176 -14.24 -21.19 -2.26
N PRO A 177 -15.54 -21.50 -2.26
CA PRO A 177 -16.59 -20.55 -2.66
C PRO A 177 -16.51 -19.20 -1.95
N ALA A 178 -16.28 -19.18 -0.64
CA ALA A 178 -16.16 -17.95 0.13
C ALA A 178 -14.94 -17.10 -0.26
N GLY A 179 -13.78 -17.75 -0.49
CA GLY A 179 -12.58 -17.07 -0.94
C GLY A 179 -12.71 -16.52 -2.38
N SER A 180 -13.29 -17.31 -3.29
CA SER A 180 -13.56 -16.89 -4.67
C SER A 180 -14.53 -15.71 -4.73
N TRP A 181 -15.57 -15.73 -3.89
CA TRP A 181 -16.50 -14.60 -3.75
C TRP A 181 -15.78 -13.34 -3.28
N LEU A 182 -14.89 -13.46 -2.31
CA LEU A 182 -14.14 -12.32 -1.79
C LEU A 182 -13.19 -11.72 -2.86
N ILE A 183 -12.54 -12.57 -3.66
CA ILE A 183 -11.72 -12.12 -4.81
C ILE A 183 -12.58 -11.34 -5.81
N ALA A 184 -13.73 -11.93 -6.22
CA ALA A 184 -14.64 -11.27 -7.16
C ALA A 184 -15.15 -9.93 -6.60
N ARG A 185 -15.44 -9.85 -5.30
CA ARG A 185 -15.86 -8.62 -4.63
C ARG A 185 -14.78 -7.53 -4.67
N PHE A 186 -13.52 -7.87 -4.46
CA PHE A 186 -12.42 -6.92 -4.60
C PHE A 186 -12.18 -6.51 -6.06
N ALA A 187 -12.34 -7.43 -7.01
CA ALA A 187 -12.17 -7.13 -8.44
C ALA A 187 -13.27 -6.20 -8.97
N SER A 188 -14.54 -6.44 -8.64
CA SER A 188 -15.69 -5.63 -9.11
C SER A 188 -15.65 -4.18 -8.63
N GLN A 189 -15.05 -3.92 -7.48
CA GLN A 189 -14.89 -2.56 -6.95
C GLN A 189 -13.81 -1.74 -7.66
N SER A 190 -13.06 -2.35 -8.58
CA SER A 190 -12.00 -1.67 -9.35
C SER A 190 -12.55 -0.85 -10.51
N GLU A 191 -13.73 -1.20 -11.01
CA GLU A 191 -14.34 -0.58 -12.21
C GLU A 191 -15.12 0.70 -11.91
N VAL A 192 -15.40 0.99 -10.64
CA VAL A 192 -16.26 2.12 -10.23
C VAL A 192 -15.47 3.42 -9.98
N GLY A 193 -14.15 3.39 -10.11
CA GLY A 193 -13.24 4.51 -9.79
C GLY A 193 -12.46 5.09 -10.99
N SER A 194 -12.96 4.93 -12.21
CA SER A 194 -12.36 5.50 -13.43
C SER A 194 -13.11 6.74 -13.88
#